data_82cf20d6dbf06ca777452e283e957b7d
#
_entry.id   82cf20d6dbf06ca777452e283e957b7d
#
_cell.length_a   1.000
_cell.length_b   1.000
_cell.length_c   1.000
_cell.angle_alpha   90.00
_cell.angle_beta   90.00
_cell.angle_gamma   90.00
#
_symmetry.space_group_name_H-M   'P 1'
#
loop_
_entity.id
_entity.type
_entity.pdbx_description
1 polymer ?
#
loop_
_entity_poly.entity_id
_entity_poly.type
_entity_poly.pdbx_seq_one_letter_code
_entity_poly.pdbx_strand_id
1 'polypeptide(L)'
;MKQVIQIRCKNNKKTLEVPIGSTLYDVYTAFNLNMNFGPISAKVNNKVEGLDFRVFHNKDVEFLDLYSASGMRTYIRSLFMVLCKAVHDIYPKSKVVIDIPVANGYYCNINIHREVTNSDIENIRQQMQTIINQALPIQRYEATTEEAISMFRKLGDEAKVKLLESTGSLY
;
A
#
# COMPACT_ATOMS: atom_id res chain seq x y z
N MET A 1 8.79 -23.18 25.62
CA MET A 1 9.53 -21.91 25.43
C MET A 1 9.18 -21.36 24.05
N LYS A 2 8.76 -20.08 23.95
CA LYS A 2 8.58 -19.46 22.61
C LYS A 2 9.95 -19.28 21.99
N GLN A 3 10.13 -19.78 20.77
CA GLN A 3 11.36 -19.56 20.02
C GLN A 3 11.51 -18.07 19.71
N VAL A 4 12.69 -17.53 19.92
CA VAL A 4 13.03 -16.11 19.69
C VAL A 4 14.07 -16.00 18.58
N ILE A 5 14.06 -14.84 17.92
CA ILE A 5 15.02 -14.44 16.91
C ILE A 5 15.59 -13.07 17.25
N GLN A 6 16.80 -12.79 16.75
CA GLN A 6 17.44 -11.51 16.94
C GLN A 6 17.15 -10.56 15.77
N ILE A 7 16.64 -9.39 16.09
CA ILE A 7 16.41 -8.32 15.13
C ILE A 7 17.32 -7.15 15.47
N ARG A 8 18.11 -6.74 14.48
CA ARG A 8 18.96 -5.54 14.57
C ARG A 8 18.24 -4.36 13.91
N CYS A 9 17.91 -3.35 14.69
CA CYS A 9 17.27 -2.13 14.20
C CYS A 9 18.34 -1.10 13.80
N LYS A 10 18.31 -0.68 12.51
CA LYS A 10 19.26 0.31 11.99
C LYS A 10 18.97 1.73 12.49
N ASN A 11 17.71 2.05 12.84
CA ASN A 11 17.32 3.38 13.28
C ASN A 11 17.99 3.78 14.61
N ASN A 12 18.12 2.86 15.57
CA ASN A 12 18.71 3.10 16.87
C ASN A 12 19.97 2.27 17.16
N LYS A 13 20.42 1.45 16.18
CA LYS A 13 21.60 0.55 16.27
C LYS A 13 21.53 -0.48 17.39
N LYS A 14 20.32 -0.77 17.91
CA LYS A 14 20.09 -1.79 18.94
C LYS A 14 19.70 -3.13 18.32
N THR A 15 19.92 -4.20 19.09
CA THR A 15 19.45 -5.55 18.78
C THR A 15 18.53 -6.01 19.89
N LEU A 16 17.38 -6.58 19.56
CA LEU A 16 16.43 -7.17 20.49
C LEU A 16 16.06 -8.58 20.07
N GLU A 17 15.70 -9.38 21.06
CA GLU A 17 15.05 -10.68 20.83
C GLU A 17 13.54 -10.48 20.74
N VAL A 18 12.95 -11.04 19.70
CA VAL A 18 11.50 -11.03 19.48
C VAL A 18 11.00 -12.43 19.18
N PRO A 19 9.75 -12.77 19.50
CA PRO A 19 9.17 -14.07 19.16
C PRO A 19 9.20 -14.32 17.65
N ILE A 20 9.45 -15.56 17.23
CA ILE A 20 9.32 -15.96 15.82
C ILE A 20 7.89 -15.70 15.34
N GLY A 21 7.75 -15.13 14.12
CA GLY A 21 6.47 -14.80 13.53
C GLY A 21 5.90 -13.45 13.97
N SER A 22 6.64 -12.65 14.76
CA SER A 22 6.27 -11.27 15.07
C SER A 22 6.15 -10.45 13.78
N THR A 23 5.18 -9.54 13.72
CA THR A 23 5.05 -8.58 12.63
C THR A 23 6.11 -7.47 12.77
N LEU A 24 6.40 -6.76 11.68
CA LEU A 24 7.27 -5.58 11.75
C LEU A 24 6.69 -4.49 12.66
N TYR A 25 5.36 -4.41 12.79
CA TYR A 25 4.72 -3.50 13.72
C TYR A 25 4.99 -3.90 15.19
N ASP A 26 4.92 -5.19 15.53
CA ASP A 26 5.30 -5.71 16.85
C ASP A 26 6.77 -5.40 17.17
N VAL A 27 7.64 -5.60 16.17
CA VAL A 27 9.08 -5.29 16.27
C VAL A 27 9.30 -3.78 16.50
N TYR A 28 8.61 -2.91 15.77
CA TYR A 28 8.65 -1.47 15.96
C TYR A 28 8.28 -1.07 17.39
N THR A 29 7.19 -1.63 17.89
CA THR A 29 6.69 -1.38 19.25
C THR A 29 7.70 -1.86 20.29
N ALA A 30 8.31 -3.04 20.10
CA ALA A 30 9.31 -3.59 21.01
C ALA A 30 10.58 -2.72 21.09
N PHE A 31 11.00 -2.09 19.99
CA PHE A 31 12.12 -1.15 19.99
C PHE A 31 11.80 0.21 20.62
N ASN A 32 10.52 0.51 20.86
CA ASN A 32 10.03 1.79 21.38
C ASN A 32 10.64 2.99 20.62
N LEU A 33 10.58 2.93 19.29
CA LEU A 33 11.12 3.99 18.44
C LEU A 33 10.17 5.19 18.45
N ASN A 34 10.75 6.38 18.56
CA ASN A 34 10.01 7.63 18.42
C ASN A 34 10.16 8.15 16.99
N MET A 35 9.10 8.03 16.19
CA MET A 35 9.01 8.55 14.81
C MET A 35 7.80 9.48 14.74
N ASN A 36 7.98 10.71 14.23
CA ASN A 36 6.97 11.78 14.27
C ASN A 36 5.60 11.37 13.69
N PHE A 37 5.60 10.55 12.66
CA PHE A 37 4.36 10.07 11.99
C PHE A 37 4.19 8.54 12.09
N GLY A 38 4.97 7.90 12.98
CA GLY A 38 5.04 6.45 13.04
C GLY A 38 5.72 5.82 11.80
N PRO A 39 5.86 4.50 11.78
CA PRO A 39 6.40 3.79 10.64
C PRO A 39 5.35 3.65 9.54
N ILE A 40 5.74 3.87 8.29
CA ILE A 40 4.91 3.62 7.10
C ILE A 40 5.22 2.23 6.51
N SER A 41 6.48 1.82 6.55
CA SER A 41 6.98 0.53 6.08
C SER A 41 8.33 0.26 6.73
N ALA A 42 8.95 -0.87 6.43
CA ALA A 42 10.33 -1.12 6.86
C ALA A 42 11.14 -1.79 5.75
N LYS A 43 12.46 -1.57 5.76
CA LYS A 43 13.40 -2.39 4.98
C LYS A 43 13.83 -3.58 5.82
N VAL A 44 13.63 -4.77 5.30
CA VAL A 44 14.13 -6.03 5.84
C VAL A 44 15.25 -6.51 4.93
N ASN A 45 16.49 -6.51 5.40
CA ASN A 45 17.67 -6.81 4.57
C ASN A 45 17.67 -6.03 3.24
N ASN A 46 17.36 -4.73 3.29
CA ASN A 46 17.27 -3.79 2.16
C ASN A 46 16.04 -3.93 1.24
N LYS A 47 15.15 -4.91 1.44
CA LYS A 47 13.87 -5.00 0.73
C LYS A 47 12.77 -4.32 1.53
N VAL A 48 11.98 -3.45 0.88
CA VAL A 48 10.85 -2.76 1.52
C VAL A 48 9.68 -3.72 1.68
N GLU A 49 9.20 -3.84 2.92
CA GLU A 49 8.08 -4.69 3.30
C GLU A 49 7.03 -3.88 4.08
N GLY A 50 5.78 -4.33 4.06
CA GLY A 50 4.69 -3.77 4.88
C GLY A 50 4.87 -4.08 6.36
N LEU A 51 4.18 -3.35 7.22
CA LEU A 51 4.29 -3.53 8.67
C LEU A 51 3.65 -4.84 9.17
N ASP A 52 2.83 -5.48 8.37
CA ASP A 52 2.23 -6.80 8.57
C ASP A 52 3.18 -7.96 8.25
N PHE A 53 4.31 -7.68 7.57
CA PHE A 53 5.31 -8.70 7.26
C PHE A 53 5.83 -9.37 8.53
N ARG A 54 5.86 -10.71 8.53
CA ARG A 54 6.30 -11.52 9.66
C ARG A 54 7.74 -11.94 9.54
N VAL A 55 8.49 -11.83 10.63
CA VAL A 55 9.91 -12.22 10.71
C VAL A 55 10.07 -13.61 11.32
N PHE A 56 10.79 -14.50 10.62
CA PHE A 56 11.01 -15.90 11.05
C PHE A 56 12.49 -16.20 11.32
N HIS A 57 13.39 -15.30 10.95
CA HIS A 57 14.83 -15.45 11.10
C HIS A 57 15.47 -14.13 11.51
N ASN A 58 16.70 -14.18 11.99
CA ASN A 58 17.47 -12.99 12.30
C ASN A 58 17.54 -12.06 11.09
N LYS A 59 17.24 -10.79 11.30
CA LYS A 59 17.15 -9.78 10.23
C LYS A 59 17.67 -8.42 10.68
N ASP A 60 18.20 -7.68 9.71
CA ASP A 60 18.40 -6.22 9.83
C ASP A 60 17.13 -5.52 9.38
N VAL A 61 16.62 -4.62 10.22
CA VAL A 61 15.38 -3.86 9.97
C VAL A 61 15.66 -2.37 10.07
N GLU A 62 15.17 -1.60 9.13
CA GLU A 62 15.16 -0.14 9.11
C GLU A 62 13.73 0.35 8.90
N PHE A 63 13.11 0.96 9.93
CA PHE A 63 11.78 1.52 9.81
C PHE A 63 11.83 2.83 9.03
N LEU A 64 10.84 3.00 8.15
CA LEU A 64 10.73 4.10 7.20
C LEU A 64 9.49 4.94 7.52
N ASP A 65 9.69 6.23 7.62
CA ASP A 65 8.63 7.24 7.77
C ASP A 65 8.42 8.04 6.48
N LEU A 66 7.64 9.11 6.56
CA LEU A 66 7.36 10.01 5.43
C LEU A 66 8.58 10.79 4.94
N TYR A 67 9.63 10.94 5.76
CA TYR A 67 10.85 11.64 5.35
C TYR A 67 11.75 10.81 4.45
N SER A 68 11.59 9.49 4.46
CA SER A 68 12.33 8.61 3.56
C SER A 68 11.66 8.52 2.19
N ALA A 69 12.45 8.52 1.12
CA ALA A 69 11.93 8.39 -0.24
C ALA A 69 11.09 7.12 -0.45
N SER A 70 11.43 6.02 0.22
CA SER A 70 10.67 4.76 0.13
C SER A 70 9.39 4.81 0.95
N GLY A 71 9.40 5.41 2.15
CA GLY A 71 8.20 5.63 2.94
C GLY A 71 7.22 6.56 2.25
N MET A 72 7.70 7.67 1.68
CA MET A 72 6.87 8.58 0.89
C MET A 72 6.22 7.88 -0.31
N ARG A 73 6.97 7.06 -1.06
CA ARG A 73 6.38 6.26 -2.15
C ARG A 73 5.31 5.28 -1.67
N THR A 74 5.52 4.64 -0.52
CA THR A 74 4.53 3.74 0.07
C THR A 74 3.26 4.50 0.46
N TYR A 75 3.41 5.67 1.11
CA TYR A 75 2.30 6.54 1.47
C TYR A 75 1.48 6.98 0.26
N ILE A 76 2.14 7.48 -0.79
CA ILE A 76 1.48 7.94 -2.02
C ILE A 76 0.70 6.79 -2.69
N ARG A 77 1.29 5.58 -2.77
CA ARG A 77 0.60 4.41 -3.32
C ARG A 77 -0.66 4.02 -2.51
N SER A 78 -0.57 4.09 -1.19
CA SER A 78 -1.74 3.86 -0.33
C SER A 78 -2.82 4.91 -0.56
N LEU A 79 -2.43 6.19 -0.71
CA LEU A 79 -3.35 7.28 -1.01
C LEU A 79 -4.06 7.08 -2.36
N PHE A 80 -3.34 6.58 -3.38
CA PHE A 80 -3.94 6.22 -4.66
C PHE A 80 -5.00 5.11 -4.52
N MET A 81 -4.75 4.10 -3.69
CA MET A 81 -5.74 3.04 -3.43
C MET A 81 -6.98 3.60 -2.75
N VAL A 82 -6.82 4.53 -1.78
CA VAL A 82 -7.93 5.22 -1.13
C VAL A 82 -8.74 6.04 -2.14
N LEU A 83 -8.06 6.77 -3.03
CA LEU A 83 -8.72 7.55 -4.10
C LEU A 83 -9.52 6.63 -5.03
N CYS A 84 -8.90 5.57 -5.55
CA CYS A 84 -9.58 4.63 -6.44
C CYS A 84 -10.80 3.99 -5.78
N LYS A 85 -10.68 3.60 -4.51
CA LYS A 85 -11.80 3.05 -3.74
C LYS A 85 -12.91 4.09 -3.56
N ALA A 86 -12.57 5.31 -3.15
CA ALA A 86 -13.55 6.37 -2.94
C ALA A 86 -14.34 6.69 -4.21
N VAL A 87 -13.65 6.81 -5.34
CA VAL A 87 -14.30 7.05 -6.64
C VAL A 87 -15.19 5.88 -7.03
N HIS A 88 -14.71 4.65 -6.85
CA HIS A 88 -15.50 3.46 -7.19
C HIS A 88 -16.74 3.28 -6.31
N ASP A 89 -16.64 3.61 -5.02
CA ASP A 89 -17.77 3.52 -4.08
C ASP A 89 -18.90 4.49 -4.47
N ILE A 90 -18.56 5.71 -4.93
CA ILE A 90 -19.53 6.72 -5.36
C ILE A 90 -20.01 6.48 -6.80
N TYR A 91 -19.07 6.07 -7.67
CA TYR A 91 -19.27 5.89 -9.10
C TYR A 91 -18.80 4.49 -9.56
N PRO A 92 -19.59 3.42 -9.36
CA PRO A 92 -19.15 2.03 -9.58
C PRO A 92 -18.67 1.71 -11.00
N LYS A 93 -19.10 2.47 -12.01
CA LYS A 93 -18.67 2.32 -13.42
C LYS A 93 -17.57 3.27 -13.84
N SER A 94 -16.97 3.98 -12.88
CA SER A 94 -15.91 4.95 -13.14
C SER A 94 -14.59 4.29 -13.52
N LYS A 95 -13.75 5.05 -14.22
CA LYS A 95 -12.35 4.70 -14.47
C LYS A 95 -11.47 5.80 -13.91
N VAL A 96 -10.50 5.40 -13.09
CA VAL A 96 -9.49 6.30 -12.52
C VAL A 96 -8.14 5.94 -13.13
N VAL A 97 -7.49 6.91 -13.75
CA VAL A 97 -6.12 6.79 -14.25
C VAL A 97 -5.27 7.83 -13.53
N ILE A 98 -4.26 7.37 -12.81
CA ILE A 98 -3.28 8.22 -12.15
C ILE A 98 -2.06 8.26 -13.06
N ASP A 99 -1.80 9.42 -13.61
CA ASP A 99 -0.90 9.56 -14.74
C ASP A 99 0.48 10.06 -14.28
N ILE A 100 0.78 11.30 -14.52
CA ILE A 100 2.11 11.87 -14.34
C ILE A 100 2.19 12.70 -13.06
N PRO A 101 3.36 12.73 -12.39
CA PRO A 101 3.60 13.70 -11.33
C PRO A 101 3.65 15.12 -11.90
N VAL A 102 2.92 16.05 -11.29
CA VAL A 102 2.90 17.46 -11.65
C VAL A 102 3.18 18.29 -10.40
N ALA A 103 4.28 19.00 -10.39
CA ALA A 103 4.76 19.76 -9.23
C ALA A 103 4.80 18.87 -7.96
N ASN A 104 4.02 19.21 -6.93
CA ASN A 104 3.94 18.48 -5.67
C ASN A 104 2.76 17.50 -5.61
N GLY A 105 2.16 17.15 -6.74
CA GLY A 105 0.98 16.28 -6.83
C GLY A 105 1.03 15.34 -8.02
N TYR A 106 -0.14 14.80 -8.36
CA TYR A 106 -0.33 13.88 -9.47
C TYR A 106 -1.54 14.29 -10.29
N TYR A 107 -1.40 14.23 -11.61
CA TYR A 107 -2.55 14.37 -12.49
C TYR A 107 -3.37 13.07 -12.44
N CYS A 108 -4.66 13.23 -12.10
CA CYS A 108 -5.60 12.12 -12.04
C CYS A 108 -6.74 12.35 -13.04
N ASN A 109 -6.92 11.43 -13.97
CA ASN A 109 -8.06 11.42 -14.88
C ASN A 109 -9.15 10.53 -14.32
N ILE A 110 -10.31 11.12 -13.98
CA ILE A 110 -11.47 10.43 -13.42
C ILE A 110 -12.59 10.49 -14.46
N ASN A 111 -12.90 9.36 -15.05
CA ASN A 111 -14.00 9.23 -16.01
C ASN A 111 -15.22 8.61 -15.30
N ILE A 112 -16.26 9.43 -15.13
CA ILE A 112 -17.57 9.06 -14.56
C ILE A 112 -18.68 9.12 -15.60
N HIS A 113 -18.33 9.03 -16.89
CA HIS A 113 -19.23 9.14 -18.06
C HIS A 113 -19.93 10.51 -18.23
N ARG A 114 -19.44 11.55 -17.55
CA ARG A 114 -19.78 12.96 -17.69
C ARG A 114 -18.63 13.81 -17.17
N GLU A 115 -18.70 15.10 -17.35
CA GLU A 115 -17.73 16.03 -16.77
C GLU A 115 -17.77 15.99 -15.22
N VAL A 116 -16.58 16.02 -14.64
CA VAL A 116 -16.40 16.07 -13.18
C VAL A 116 -16.61 17.50 -12.70
N THR A 117 -17.53 17.70 -11.77
CA THR A 117 -17.82 18.99 -11.16
C THR A 117 -17.07 19.19 -9.85
N ASN A 118 -17.02 20.42 -9.34
CA ASN A 118 -16.46 20.70 -8.02
C ASN A 118 -17.19 19.95 -6.89
N SER A 119 -18.49 19.71 -7.03
CA SER A 119 -19.26 18.92 -6.08
C SER A 119 -18.81 17.45 -6.07
N ASP A 120 -18.49 16.90 -7.23
CA ASP A 120 -17.96 15.51 -7.31
C ASP A 120 -16.61 15.40 -6.61
N ILE A 121 -15.73 16.39 -6.80
CA ILE A 121 -14.42 16.42 -6.14
C ILE A 121 -14.60 16.47 -4.62
N GLU A 122 -15.52 17.29 -4.11
CA GLU A 122 -15.78 17.38 -2.68
C GLU A 122 -16.37 16.08 -2.12
N ASN A 123 -17.28 15.43 -2.84
CA ASN A 123 -17.86 14.14 -2.45
C ASN A 123 -16.77 13.05 -2.40
N ILE A 124 -15.86 13.01 -3.40
CA ILE A 124 -14.73 12.09 -3.43
C ILE A 124 -13.82 12.34 -2.23
N ARG A 125 -13.50 13.61 -1.93
CA ARG A 125 -12.67 13.99 -0.78
C ARG A 125 -13.29 13.53 0.55
N GLN A 126 -14.57 13.71 0.74
CA GLN A 126 -15.31 13.27 1.93
C GLN A 126 -15.31 11.74 2.04
N GLN A 127 -15.52 11.03 0.95
CA GLN A 127 -15.47 9.58 0.93
C GLN A 127 -14.06 9.04 1.23
N MET A 128 -13.02 9.67 0.70
CA MET A 128 -11.63 9.34 1.07
C MET A 128 -11.41 9.49 2.57
N GLN A 129 -11.89 10.60 3.18
CA GLN A 129 -11.77 10.80 4.62
C GLN A 129 -12.54 9.74 5.42
N THR A 130 -13.72 9.34 4.94
CA THR A 130 -14.52 8.24 5.55
C THR A 130 -13.76 6.93 5.53
N ILE A 131 -13.16 6.55 4.39
CA ILE A 131 -12.34 5.33 4.25
C ILE A 131 -11.14 5.36 5.21
N ILE A 132 -10.47 6.51 5.32
CA ILE A 132 -9.33 6.68 6.24
C ILE A 132 -9.78 6.52 7.70
N ASN A 133 -10.89 7.16 8.08
CA ASN A 133 -11.42 7.08 9.45
C ASN A 133 -11.88 5.67 9.84
N GLN A 134 -12.32 4.87 8.87
CA GLN A 134 -12.67 3.46 9.07
C GLN A 134 -11.44 2.57 9.25
N ALA A 135 -10.24 3.08 9.00
CA ALA A 135 -8.98 2.33 9.08
C ALA A 135 -9.03 0.97 8.35
N LEU A 136 -9.63 0.94 7.16
CA LEU A 136 -9.80 -0.29 6.40
C LEU A 136 -8.44 -0.90 6.05
N PRO A 137 -8.21 -2.20 6.31
CA PRO A 137 -6.96 -2.85 5.99
C PRO A 137 -6.79 -2.96 4.47
N ILE A 138 -5.62 -2.58 3.97
CA ILE A 138 -5.21 -2.86 2.59
C ILE A 138 -4.67 -4.29 2.55
N GLN A 139 -5.44 -5.20 1.98
CA GLN A 139 -5.05 -6.61 1.89
C GLN A 139 -4.28 -6.88 0.61
N ARG A 140 -3.20 -7.66 0.73
CA ARG A 140 -2.49 -8.23 -0.41
C ARG A 140 -3.10 -9.57 -0.76
N TYR A 141 -3.44 -9.75 -2.03
CA TYR A 141 -3.91 -11.01 -2.58
C TYR A 141 -2.96 -11.49 -3.69
N GLU A 142 -2.61 -12.76 -3.65
CA GLU A 142 -1.81 -13.41 -4.71
C GLU A 142 -2.73 -14.34 -5.50
N ALA A 143 -2.70 -14.22 -6.82
CA ALA A 143 -3.51 -14.99 -7.72
C ALA A 143 -2.70 -15.42 -8.95
N THR A 144 -3.07 -16.52 -9.58
CA THR A 144 -2.53 -16.87 -10.89
C THR A 144 -2.97 -15.85 -11.94
N THR A 145 -2.28 -15.82 -13.08
CA THR A 145 -2.64 -14.90 -14.18
C THR A 145 -4.07 -15.14 -14.65
N GLU A 146 -4.50 -16.40 -14.77
CA GLU A 146 -5.87 -16.76 -15.19
C GLU A 146 -6.93 -16.29 -14.19
N GLU A 147 -6.67 -16.47 -12.89
CA GLU A 147 -7.56 -15.98 -11.82
C GLU A 147 -7.66 -14.46 -11.84
N ALA A 148 -6.52 -13.76 -12.00
CA ALA A 148 -6.49 -12.30 -12.08
C ALA A 148 -7.27 -11.80 -13.32
N ILE A 149 -7.09 -12.41 -14.50
CA ILE A 149 -7.85 -12.12 -15.71
C ILE A 149 -9.35 -12.29 -15.45
N SER A 150 -9.74 -13.41 -14.84
CA SER A 150 -11.15 -13.68 -14.51
C SER A 150 -11.73 -12.62 -13.57
N MET A 151 -10.99 -12.22 -12.56
CA MET A 151 -11.39 -11.18 -11.60
C MET A 151 -11.57 -9.81 -12.30
N PHE A 152 -10.60 -9.37 -13.11
CA PHE A 152 -10.68 -8.08 -13.79
C PHE A 152 -11.75 -8.06 -14.88
N ARG A 153 -12.01 -9.20 -15.55
CA ARG A 153 -13.13 -9.34 -16.50
C ARG A 153 -14.48 -9.18 -15.82
N LYS A 154 -14.66 -9.78 -14.61
CA LYS A 154 -15.88 -9.59 -13.80
C LYS A 154 -16.06 -8.14 -13.33
N LEU A 155 -14.96 -7.42 -13.10
CA LEU A 155 -14.97 -6.00 -12.74
C LEU A 155 -15.13 -5.06 -13.94
N GLY A 156 -15.13 -5.60 -15.17
CA GLY A 156 -15.22 -4.81 -16.41
C GLY A 156 -13.95 -4.02 -16.74
N ASP A 157 -12.80 -4.36 -16.15
CA ASP A 157 -11.51 -3.70 -16.39
C ASP A 157 -10.76 -4.37 -17.56
N GLU A 158 -11.27 -4.17 -18.77
CA GLU A 158 -10.69 -4.74 -20.00
C GLU A 158 -9.25 -4.29 -20.26
N ALA A 159 -8.83 -3.11 -19.74
CA ALA A 159 -7.47 -2.63 -19.90
C ALA A 159 -6.47 -3.51 -19.13
N LYS A 160 -6.82 -3.90 -17.89
CA LYS A 160 -6.01 -4.84 -17.10
C LYS A 160 -6.06 -6.26 -17.65
N VAL A 161 -7.22 -6.69 -18.16
CA VAL A 161 -7.34 -8.00 -18.84
C VAL A 161 -6.35 -8.08 -20.00
N LYS A 162 -6.34 -7.10 -20.92
CA LYS A 162 -5.41 -7.06 -22.05
C LYS A 162 -3.95 -7.01 -21.62
N LEU A 163 -3.63 -6.25 -20.57
CA LEU A 163 -2.28 -6.18 -20.03
C LEU A 163 -1.81 -7.55 -19.52
N LEU A 164 -2.64 -8.26 -18.76
CA LEU A 164 -2.31 -9.58 -18.23
C LEU A 164 -2.19 -10.63 -19.34
N GLU A 165 -3.07 -10.59 -20.33
CA GLU A 165 -3.00 -11.48 -21.50
C GLU A 165 -1.72 -11.26 -22.31
N SER A 166 -1.27 -9.99 -22.46
CA SER A 166 -0.03 -9.67 -23.18
C SER A 166 1.22 -10.08 -22.42
N THR A 167 1.23 -9.98 -21.07
CA THR A 167 2.39 -10.38 -20.25
C THR A 167 2.50 -11.89 -20.10
N GLY A 168 1.39 -12.63 -20.09
CA GLY A 168 1.36 -14.10 -20.04
C GLY A 168 1.94 -14.79 -21.28
N SER A 169 2.12 -14.07 -22.39
CA SER A 169 2.73 -14.60 -23.62
C SER A 169 4.26 -14.46 -23.68
N LEU A 170 4.90 -13.88 -22.66
CA LEU A 170 6.34 -13.63 -22.63
C LEU A 170 7.14 -14.62 -21.77
N TYR A 171 6.50 -15.67 -21.21
CA TYR A 171 7.15 -16.72 -20.43
C TYR A 171 6.70 -18.11 -20.86
#